data_3a1bb3cd5f875240b6a4f98f4e04dab1
#
_entry.id   3a1bb3cd5f875240b6a4f98f4e04dab1
#
_cell.length_a   1.000
_cell.length_b   1.000
_cell.length_c   1.000
_cell.angle_alpha   90.00
_cell.angle_beta   90.00
_cell.angle_gamma   90.00
#
_symmetry.space_group_name_H-M   'P 1'
#
loop_
_entity.id
_entity.type
_entity.pdbx_description
1 polymer ?
#
loop_
_entity_poly.entity_id
_entity_poly.type
_entity_poly.pdbx_seq_one_letter_code
_entity_poly.pdbx_strand_id
1 'polypeptide(L)'
;FNNLAFAQIPFEAIAEQQVKTGGYGAEFGRSTGGVVNLITRRGTNDFSAGGALYWTPSSLSGKTPDIFLNNGDLLQDNSRDEAEQSSVALWAGGALVRDRLFAYGLVQFARNHGDAWNDVNAGINANTRTRSPTWLLKMDWNLAQDHLLELTSFSDVARTTQVVHTNDEGVLNRTGVLGTVYTEQGGTSHALKYTGYLSDSFTLSALFGRGKFSRSIYGISANGTRQEWSGDINAPDTGCPVIVDQRNSTLLGATPSIRGCDFIGGTLGRPDAGDTRRQFRVDVDWQLGDHQLRFGYDADRFTSVAGGAIEGGQVWNYATIDPDGVPLNDDDLDFVVNVVFKNGATVDVDQRAFYIEDRWQVTPNVLAYAGLRWDSFDNRNGNGESYASIDNQLGPRLGFAWDVKGDASLKVFGNAGRYALPLTATVAIRGASASIFSQQLFFYDSVDPATGAPVGATPFTPITYLNNEFG
;
A
#
# COMPACT_ATOMS: atom_id res chain seq x y z
N PHE A 1 -6.54 -0.86 -5.70
CA PHE A 1 -5.14 -0.68 -6.15
C PHE A 1 -4.25 -0.68 -4.94
N ASN A 2 -3.50 -1.60 -4.88
CA ASN A 2 -2.66 -2.20 -3.94
C ASN A 2 -1.53 -1.32 -3.57
N ASN A 3 -1.63 -0.83 -2.41
CA ASN A 3 -0.55 -0.29 -1.64
C ASN A 3 0.57 -1.34 -1.52
N LEU A 4 1.36 -1.46 -2.60
CA LEU A 4 2.73 -1.86 -2.41
C LEU A 4 3.27 -0.85 -1.42
N ALA A 5 3.51 -1.33 -0.22
CA ALA A 5 3.96 -0.54 0.87
C ALA A 5 5.33 0.04 0.55
N PHE A 6 5.35 1.30 0.20
CA PHE A 6 6.59 2.05 0.15
C PHE A 6 6.87 2.51 1.56
N ALA A 7 7.99 2.05 2.10
CA ALA A 7 8.50 2.58 3.34
C ALA A 7 8.68 4.10 3.23
N GLN A 8 8.12 4.83 4.18
CA GLN A 8 8.23 6.28 4.24
C GLN A 8 9.42 6.65 5.13
N ILE A 9 10.38 7.34 4.54
CA ILE A 9 11.53 7.89 5.27
C ILE A 9 11.26 9.38 5.50
N PRO A 10 11.43 9.90 6.73
CA PRO A 10 11.29 11.33 7.00
C PRO A 10 12.20 12.16 6.11
N PHE A 11 11.72 13.31 5.69
CA PHE A 11 12.45 14.21 4.79
C PHE A 11 13.82 14.61 5.35
N GLU A 12 13.91 14.84 6.66
CA GLU A 12 15.14 15.21 7.34
C GLU A 12 16.21 14.10 7.35
N ALA A 13 15.81 12.86 7.07
CA ALA A 13 16.74 11.74 6.92
C ALA A 13 17.29 11.59 5.51
N ILE A 14 16.75 12.32 4.52
CA ILE A 14 17.17 12.22 3.13
C ILE A 14 18.37 13.15 2.90
N ALA A 15 19.47 12.60 2.40
CA ALA A 15 20.61 13.35 1.92
C ALA A 15 20.49 13.66 0.44
N GLU A 16 20.07 12.68 -0.36
CA GLU A 16 19.96 12.78 -1.81
C GLU A 16 18.82 11.90 -2.33
N GLN A 17 18.14 12.37 -3.37
CA GLN A 17 17.16 11.62 -4.12
C GLN A 17 17.54 11.59 -5.59
N GLN A 18 17.64 10.39 -6.14
CA GLN A 18 17.86 10.16 -7.58
C GLN A 18 16.63 9.53 -8.20
N VAL A 19 16.15 10.12 -9.29
CA VAL A 19 15.05 9.57 -10.09
C VAL A 19 15.59 9.23 -11.48
N LYS A 20 15.51 7.95 -11.84
CA LYS A 20 15.89 7.45 -13.17
C LYS A 20 14.63 7.03 -13.90
N THR A 21 14.24 7.77 -14.92
CA THR A 21 13.01 7.52 -15.70
C THR A 21 13.24 6.63 -16.92
N GLY A 22 14.50 6.30 -17.23
CA GLY A 22 14.88 5.40 -18.33
C GLY A 22 16.38 5.16 -18.32
N GLY A 23 16.84 4.18 -19.12
CA GLY A 23 18.27 3.88 -19.30
C GLY A 23 18.98 3.37 -18.03
N TYR A 24 18.25 2.85 -17.05
CA TYR A 24 18.87 2.32 -15.84
C TYR A 24 19.51 0.95 -16.08
N GLY A 25 20.64 0.74 -15.42
CA GLY A 25 21.52 -0.42 -15.59
C GLY A 25 20.88 -1.77 -15.29
N ALA A 26 21.54 -2.84 -15.70
CA ALA A 26 21.08 -4.21 -15.50
C ALA A 26 21.03 -4.60 -14.01
N GLU A 27 21.71 -3.87 -13.15
CA GLU A 27 21.64 -3.98 -11.70
C GLU A 27 20.22 -3.72 -11.13
N PHE A 28 19.38 -2.95 -11.84
CA PHE A 28 18.01 -2.65 -11.42
C PHE A 28 17.03 -3.61 -12.08
N GLY A 29 16.30 -4.36 -11.29
CA GLY A 29 15.17 -5.19 -11.70
C GLY A 29 13.85 -4.64 -11.21
N ARG A 30 12.75 -5.35 -11.50
CA ARG A 30 11.41 -5.09 -10.96
C ARG A 30 10.86 -3.70 -11.24
N SER A 31 11.28 -3.09 -12.33
CA SER A 31 10.77 -1.78 -12.73
C SER A 31 10.63 -1.70 -14.24
N THR A 32 9.54 -1.08 -14.70
CA THR A 32 9.28 -0.77 -16.12
C THR A 32 9.09 0.73 -16.35
N GLY A 33 8.87 1.51 -15.27
CA GLY A 33 8.57 2.95 -15.36
C GLY A 33 9.71 3.85 -14.89
N GLY A 34 10.53 3.38 -13.95
CA GLY A 34 11.63 4.17 -13.38
C GLY A 34 12.12 3.64 -12.04
N VAL A 35 13.22 4.20 -11.57
CA VAL A 35 13.84 3.86 -10.28
C VAL A 35 14.01 5.13 -9.46
N VAL A 36 13.47 5.15 -8.25
CA VAL A 36 13.73 6.17 -7.25
C VAL A 36 14.71 5.62 -6.23
N ASN A 37 15.86 6.23 -6.12
CA ASN A 37 16.89 5.88 -5.14
C ASN A 37 17.00 6.99 -4.10
N LEU A 38 16.85 6.63 -2.82
CA LEU A 38 16.99 7.55 -1.69
C LEU A 38 18.27 7.22 -0.95
N ILE A 39 19.12 8.21 -0.80
CA ILE A 39 20.34 8.12 0.00
C ILE A 39 20.06 8.83 1.33
N THR A 40 20.17 8.08 2.43
CA THR A 40 19.96 8.63 3.77
C THR A 40 21.19 9.35 4.29
N ARG A 41 20.97 10.35 5.16
CA ARG A 41 22.05 11.03 5.89
C ARG A 41 22.82 10.02 6.74
N ARG A 42 24.08 10.35 7.00
CA ARG A 42 25.02 9.54 7.81
C ARG A 42 25.76 10.41 8.82
N GLY A 43 26.33 9.79 9.82
CA GLY A 43 27.26 10.44 10.73
C GLY A 43 28.60 10.76 10.05
N THR A 44 29.26 11.79 10.53
CA THR A 44 30.60 12.21 10.13
C THR A 44 31.48 12.38 11.37
N ASN A 45 32.74 12.76 11.22
CA ASN A 45 33.59 13.09 12.40
C ASN A 45 33.08 14.30 13.18
N ASP A 46 32.37 15.20 12.49
CA ASP A 46 31.77 16.36 13.12
C ASP A 46 30.37 16.03 13.61
N PHE A 47 30.09 16.37 14.86
CA PHE A 47 28.77 16.20 15.44
C PHE A 47 27.81 17.23 14.84
N SER A 48 26.64 16.76 14.42
CA SER A 48 25.54 17.59 13.96
C SER A 48 24.24 17.15 14.60
N ALA A 49 23.38 18.08 14.96
CA ALA A 49 22.05 17.81 15.48
C ALA A 49 21.09 18.91 15.05
N GLY A 50 19.81 18.59 15.02
CA GLY A 50 18.78 19.56 14.68
C GLY A 50 17.38 19.04 14.96
N GLY A 51 16.41 19.90 14.71
CA GLY A 51 15.01 19.58 14.84
C GLY A 51 14.16 20.38 13.85
N ALA A 52 12.98 19.87 13.55
CA ALA A 52 11.98 20.51 12.72
C ALA A 52 10.61 20.36 13.37
N LEU A 53 9.78 21.40 13.23
CA LEU A 53 8.39 21.42 13.63
C LEU A 53 7.56 21.79 12.40
N TYR A 54 6.60 20.95 12.07
CA TYR A 54 5.60 21.20 11.04
C TYR A 54 4.22 21.22 11.68
N TRP A 55 3.45 22.26 11.40
CA TRP A 55 2.11 22.40 11.92
C TRP A 55 1.19 23.02 10.88
N THR A 56 0.13 22.30 10.56
CA THR A 56 -0.92 22.72 9.64
C THR A 56 -2.24 22.68 10.39
N PRO A 57 -2.64 23.79 11.06
CA PRO A 57 -3.90 23.83 11.77
C PRO A 57 -5.10 23.92 10.80
N SER A 58 -6.24 23.40 11.19
CA SER A 58 -7.49 23.46 10.41
C SER A 58 -7.88 24.89 10.05
N SER A 59 -7.61 25.85 10.94
CA SER A 59 -7.93 27.27 10.74
C SER A 59 -7.16 27.96 9.60
N LEU A 60 -6.02 27.41 9.18
CA LEU A 60 -5.21 27.91 8.07
C LEU A 60 -5.35 27.05 6.81
N SER A 61 -6.14 26.00 6.85
CA SER A 61 -6.41 25.12 5.70
C SER A 61 -7.65 25.64 4.94
N GLY A 62 -7.59 25.58 3.61
CA GLY A 62 -8.75 25.84 2.78
C GLY A 62 -9.83 24.78 3.02
N LYS A 63 -11.09 25.18 3.09
CA LYS A 63 -12.21 24.25 3.20
C LYS A 63 -12.59 23.69 1.84
N THR A 64 -12.92 22.40 1.81
CA THR A 64 -13.54 21.78 0.64
C THR A 64 -14.95 22.36 0.48
N PRO A 65 -15.39 22.76 -0.72
CA PRO A 65 -16.74 23.24 -0.93
C PRO A 65 -17.77 22.11 -0.75
N ASP A 66 -18.97 22.49 -0.34
CA ASP A 66 -20.10 21.58 -0.27
C ASP A 66 -20.49 21.09 -1.66
N ILE A 67 -21.03 19.87 -1.74
CA ILE A 67 -21.47 19.26 -2.99
C ILE A 67 -22.99 19.20 -3.00
N PHE A 68 -23.59 19.68 -4.11
CA PHE A 68 -25.02 19.70 -4.30
C PHE A 68 -25.43 18.81 -5.48
N LEU A 69 -26.59 18.20 -5.39
CA LEU A 69 -27.24 17.51 -6.50
C LEU A 69 -27.73 18.52 -7.56
N ASN A 70 -28.04 18.04 -8.75
CA ASN A 70 -28.55 18.89 -9.85
C ASN A 70 -29.89 19.58 -9.53
N ASN A 71 -30.67 19.06 -8.59
CA ASN A 71 -31.90 19.64 -8.10
C ASN A 71 -31.67 20.71 -7.00
N GLY A 72 -30.42 20.94 -6.56
CA GLY A 72 -30.04 21.90 -5.54
C GLY A 72 -29.97 21.35 -4.12
N ASP A 73 -30.28 20.07 -3.90
CA ASP A 73 -30.18 19.43 -2.59
C ASP A 73 -28.72 19.20 -2.20
N LEU A 74 -28.41 19.36 -0.93
CA LEU A 74 -27.08 19.12 -0.38
C LEU A 74 -26.78 17.60 -0.39
N LEU A 75 -25.76 17.20 -1.15
CA LEU A 75 -25.27 15.82 -1.17
C LEU A 75 -24.20 15.59 -0.10
N GLN A 76 -23.28 16.55 0.05
CA GLN A 76 -22.15 16.43 0.97
C GLN A 76 -21.85 17.78 1.63
N ASP A 77 -21.93 17.82 2.95
CA ASP A 77 -21.55 19.00 3.75
C ASP A 77 -20.08 18.88 4.17
N ASN A 78 -19.23 19.69 3.58
CA ASN A 78 -17.81 19.80 3.92
C ASN A 78 -17.54 21.04 4.81
N SER A 79 -18.56 21.83 5.13
CA SER A 79 -18.40 23.09 5.87
C SER A 79 -17.85 22.89 7.29
N ARG A 80 -18.13 21.73 7.89
CA ARG A 80 -17.72 21.34 9.24
C ARG A 80 -16.48 20.47 9.28
N ASP A 81 -16.00 20.01 8.12
CA ASP A 81 -14.83 19.15 8.05
C ASP A 81 -13.60 19.88 8.58
N GLU A 82 -12.87 19.20 9.43
CA GLU A 82 -11.62 19.69 10.00
C GLU A 82 -10.49 18.70 9.77
N ALA A 83 -9.31 19.24 9.43
CA ALA A 83 -8.08 18.46 9.32
C ALA A 83 -6.92 19.24 9.94
N GLU A 84 -6.24 18.61 10.87
CA GLU A 84 -5.06 19.17 11.51
C GLU A 84 -3.91 18.17 11.41
N GLN A 85 -2.73 18.67 11.08
CA GLN A 85 -1.51 17.89 11.03
C GLN A 85 -0.40 18.56 11.83
N SER A 86 0.33 17.77 12.61
CA SER A 86 1.49 18.24 13.32
C SER A 86 2.57 17.16 13.33
N SER A 87 3.84 17.57 13.20
CA SER A 87 4.97 16.68 13.40
C SER A 87 6.17 17.39 13.98
N VAL A 88 6.90 16.66 14.82
CA VAL A 88 8.18 17.09 15.40
C VAL A 88 9.21 16.03 15.01
N ALA A 89 10.28 16.47 14.36
CA ALA A 89 11.44 15.65 14.04
C ALA A 89 12.67 16.14 14.80
N LEU A 90 13.44 15.19 15.34
CA LEU A 90 14.72 15.45 16.00
C LEU A 90 15.76 14.49 15.42
N TRP A 91 16.94 14.99 15.12
CA TRP A 91 18.04 14.16 14.60
C TRP A 91 19.38 14.57 15.19
N ALA A 92 20.26 13.58 15.24
CA ALA A 92 21.66 13.79 15.59
C ALA A 92 22.53 12.79 14.83
N GLY A 93 23.75 13.23 14.51
CA GLY A 93 24.75 12.37 13.87
C GLY A 93 26.15 12.80 14.22
N GLY A 94 27.08 11.83 14.22
CA GLY A 94 28.47 12.07 14.54
C GLY A 94 29.28 10.78 14.60
N ALA A 95 30.57 10.91 14.97
CA ALA A 95 31.42 9.77 15.23
C ALA A 95 31.21 9.23 16.64
N LEU A 96 30.91 7.95 16.77
CA LEU A 96 31.00 7.21 18.06
C LEU A 96 32.47 6.85 18.36
N VAL A 97 33.20 6.50 17.30
CA VAL A 97 34.66 6.39 17.32
C VAL A 97 35.20 7.13 16.11
N ARG A 98 36.01 8.13 16.35
CA ARG A 98 36.55 9.00 15.30
C ARG A 98 37.23 8.17 14.19
N ASP A 99 36.95 8.54 12.94
CA ASP A 99 37.42 7.89 11.70
C ASP A 99 36.97 6.43 11.50
N ARG A 100 36.25 5.82 12.47
CA ARG A 100 35.94 4.39 12.43
C ARG A 100 34.48 4.04 12.52
N LEU A 101 33.74 4.62 13.45
CA LEU A 101 32.35 4.27 13.69
C LEU A 101 31.50 5.53 13.78
N PHE A 102 30.58 5.65 12.86
CA PHE A 102 29.66 6.76 12.76
C PHE A 102 28.22 6.31 12.99
N ALA A 103 27.42 7.19 13.55
CA ALA A 103 25.99 6.97 13.72
C ALA A 103 25.21 8.22 13.31
N TYR A 104 24.04 8.01 12.77
CA TYR A 104 22.99 9.01 12.54
C TYR A 104 21.68 8.45 13.02
N GLY A 105 20.97 9.18 13.84
CA GLY A 105 19.64 8.82 14.34
C GLY A 105 18.66 9.95 14.11
N LEU A 106 17.43 9.56 13.76
CA LEU A 106 16.28 10.46 13.62
C LEU A 106 15.07 9.84 14.28
N VAL A 107 14.28 10.64 14.98
CA VAL A 107 12.94 10.31 15.47
C VAL A 107 11.98 11.40 15.05
N GLN A 108 10.80 11.00 14.56
CA GLN A 108 9.72 11.91 14.20
C GLN A 108 8.42 11.44 14.83
N PHE A 109 7.68 12.34 15.45
CA PHE A 109 6.36 12.09 15.98
C PHE A 109 5.36 12.90 15.18
N ALA A 110 4.60 12.24 14.32
CA ALA A 110 3.54 12.88 13.55
C ALA A 110 2.17 12.50 14.12
N ARG A 111 1.26 13.46 14.10
CA ARG A 111 -0.13 13.32 14.48
C ARG A 111 -1.01 14.00 13.45
N ASN A 112 -2.01 13.27 12.98
CA ASN A 112 -3.05 13.80 12.12
C ASN A 112 -4.37 13.61 12.85
N HIS A 113 -5.20 14.65 12.82
CA HIS A 113 -6.57 14.63 13.30
C HIS A 113 -7.48 15.07 12.16
N GLY A 114 -8.55 14.33 11.94
CA GLY A 114 -9.57 14.66 10.98
C GLY A 114 -10.94 14.47 11.59
N ASP A 115 -11.84 15.39 11.31
CA ASP A 115 -13.25 15.30 11.68
C ASP A 115 -14.06 15.49 10.41
N ALA A 116 -14.63 14.39 9.89
CA ALA A 116 -15.41 14.36 8.68
C ALA A 116 -16.90 14.21 9.00
N TRP A 117 -17.70 15.10 8.41
CA TRP A 117 -19.15 15.17 8.59
C TRP A 117 -19.92 14.82 7.31
N ASN A 118 -19.23 14.36 6.37
CA ASN A 118 -19.37 14.55 4.95
C ASN A 118 -20.49 13.81 4.24
N ASP A 119 -21.17 12.86 4.77
CA ASP A 119 -22.22 12.25 3.97
C ASP A 119 -23.59 12.38 4.61
N VAL A 120 -24.40 13.28 4.04
CA VAL A 120 -25.79 13.51 4.47
C VAL A 120 -26.62 12.24 4.25
N ASN A 121 -26.20 11.42 3.30
CA ASN A 121 -26.94 10.26 2.83
C ASN A 121 -26.50 8.95 3.49
N ALA A 122 -25.23 8.84 3.86
CA ALA A 122 -24.73 7.66 4.55
C ALA A 122 -25.04 7.63 6.05
N GLY A 123 -25.48 8.74 6.63
CA GLY A 123 -25.77 8.84 8.06
C GLY A 123 -24.55 8.60 8.96
N ILE A 124 -23.35 8.63 8.38
CA ILE A 124 -22.09 8.29 9.04
C ILE A 124 -21.16 9.49 9.01
N ASN A 125 -20.62 9.85 10.15
CA ASN A 125 -19.46 10.71 10.21
C ASN A 125 -18.35 10.11 11.09
N ALA A 126 -17.12 10.56 10.87
CA ALA A 126 -15.98 9.94 11.47
C ALA A 126 -14.99 10.95 12.06
N ASN A 127 -14.56 10.68 13.28
CA ASN A 127 -13.43 11.35 13.92
C ASN A 127 -12.21 10.44 13.81
N THR A 128 -11.18 10.88 13.09
CA THR A 128 -10.00 10.10 12.78
C THR A 128 -8.78 10.68 13.49
N ARG A 129 -7.98 9.83 14.11
CA ARG A 129 -6.70 10.16 14.74
C ARG A 129 -5.64 9.20 14.28
N THR A 130 -4.61 9.73 13.63
CA THR A 130 -3.43 8.94 13.22
C THR A 130 -2.22 9.38 14.02
N ARG A 131 -1.46 8.40 14.50
CA ARG A 131 -0.16 8.60 15.14
C ARG A 131 0.88 7.81 14.34
N SER A 132 1.92 8.51 13.91
CA SER A 132 2.99 7.92 13.10
C SER A 132 4.35 8.23 13.74
N PRO A 133 4.76 7.45 14.76
CA PRO A 133 6.13 7.52 15.27
C PRO A 133 7.06 6.87 14.24
N THR A 134 7.86 7.68 13.59
CA THR A 134 8.84 7.23 12.60
C THR A 134 10.24 7.38 13.17
N TRP A 135 11.13 6.45 12.89
CA TRP A 135 12.53 6.56 13.29
C TRP A 135 13.44 5.97 12.23
N LEU A 136 14.66 6.48 12.19
CA LEU A 136 15.76 5.96 11.37
C LEU A 136 17.03 5.93 12.19
N LEU A 137 17.74 4.81 12.09
CA LEU A 137 19.10 4.63 12.60
C LEU A 137 19.99 4.18 11.45
N LYS A 138 21.08 4.90 11.22
CA LYS A 138 22.15 4.49 10.33
C LYS A 138 23.45 4.41 11.10
N MET A 139 24.19 3.33 10.89
CA MET A 139 25.53 3.12 11.45
C MET A 139 26.48 2.74 10.31
N ASP A 140 27.61 3.41 10.25
CA ASP A 140 28.67 3.15 9.28
C ASP A 140 29.94 2.79 10.05
N TRP A 141 30.44 1.59 9.82
CA TRP A 141 31.62 1.09 10.52
C TRP A 141 32.74 0.75 9.53
N ASN A 142 33.82 1.52 9.57
CA ASN A 142 35.08 1.21 8.89
C ASN A 142 35.77 0.08 9.67
N LEU A 143 35.52 -1.18 9.26
CA LEU A 143 36.11 -2.37 9.87
C LEU A 143 37.65 -2.33 9.76
N ALA A 144 38.14 -1.95 8.56
CA ALA A 144 39.51 -1.71 8.20
C ALA A 144 39.55 -0.58 7.16
N GLN A 145 40.73 -0.18 6.69
CA GLN A 145 40.91 0.93 5.75
C GLN A 145 40.02 0.80 4.49
N ASP A 146 39.89 -0.43 3.97
CA ASP A 146 39.19 -0.70 2.71
C ASP A 146 37.91 -1.53 2.90
N HIS A 147 37.39 -1.60 4.13
CA HIS A 147 36.24 -2.42 4.48
C HIS A 147 35.19 -1.63 5.29
N LEU A 148 34.03 -1.43 4.67
CA LEU A 148 32.90 -0.70 5.25
C LEU A 148 31.73 -1.64 5.53
N LEU A 149 31.14 -1.54 6.71
CA LEU A 149 29.88 -2.16 7.08
C LEU A 149 28.85 -1.08 7.39
N GLU A 150 27.73 -1.10 6.70
CA GLU A 150 26.64 -0.14 6.82
C GLU A 150 25.39 -0.84 7.33
N LEU A 151 24.84 -0.38 8.45
CA LEU A 151 23.51 -0.77 8.96
C LEU A 151 22.55 0.38 8.75
N THR A 152 21.43 0.12 8.07
CA THR A 152 20.31 1.06 8.00
C THR A 152 19.07 0.36 8.56
N SER A 153 18.44 0.97 9.54
CA SER A 153 17.23 0.45 10.19
C SER A 153 16.24 1.58 10.37
N PHE A 154 14.98 1.35 10.02
CA PHE A 154 13.95 2.37 10.16
C PHE A 154 12.56 1.76 10.35
N SER A 155 11.64 2.56 10.87
CA SER A 155 10.22 2.22 11.01
C SER A 155 9.34 3.42 10.66
N ASP A 156 8.24 3.13 9.98
CA ASP A 156 7.21 4.11 9.58
C ASP A 156 5.80 3.68 10.00
N VAL A 157 5.69 2.88 11.05
CA VAL A 157 4.39 2.38 11.54
C VAL A 157 3.48 3.54 11.91
N ALA A 158 2.31 3.57 11.26
CA ALA A 158 1.22 4.50 11.55
C ALA A 158 0.03 3.74 12.13
N ARG A 159 -0.55 4.28 13.20
CA ARG A 159 -1.77 3.74 13.83
C ARG A 159 -2.87 4.76 13.75
N THR A 160 -3.97 4.35 13.13
CA THR A 160 -5.17 5.16 12.98
C THR A 160 -6.28 4.58 13.84
N THR A 161 -6.94 5.46 14.56
CA THR A 161 -8.18 5.18 15.28
C THR A 161 -9.25 6.07 14.67
N GLN A 162 -10.33 5.47 14.19
CA GLN A 162 -11.48 6.17 13.60
C GLN A 162 -12.72 5.84 14.40
N VAL A 163 -13.30 6.83 15.05
CA VAL A 163 -14.60 6.70 15.73
C VAL A 163 -15.69 7.08 14.73
N VAL A 164 -16.58 6.14 14.47
CA VAL A 164 -17.69 6.29 13.52
C VAL A 164 -18.96 6.58 14.30
N HIS A 165 -19.67 7.63 13.87
CA HIS A 165 -20.87 8.12 14.52
C HIS A 165 -22.08 8.01 13.60
N THR A 166 -23.25 7.80 14.19
CA THR A 166 -24.53 7.96 13.50
C THR A 166 -24.96 9.42 13.48
N ASN A 167 -25.69 9.79 12.43
CA ASN A 167 -26.40 11.06 12.32
C ASN A 167 -27.90 10.80 12.23
N ASP A 168 -28.73 11.77 12.64
CA ASP A 168 -30.12 11.80 12.24
C ASP A 168 -30.23 12.17 10.76
N GLU A 169 -31.14 11.50 10.03
CA GLU A 169 -31.40 11.82 8.63
C GLU A 169 -31.74 13.32 8.48
N GLY A 170 -31.06 13.97 7.54
CA GLY A 170 -31.25 15.39 7.25
C GLY A 170 -30.73 16.37 8.32
N VAL A 171 -30.17 15.89 9.43
CA VAL A 171 -29.58 16.70 10.49
C VAL A 171 -28.16 16.23 10.75
N LEU A 172 -27.19 17.09 10.49
CA LEU A 172 -25.75 16.79 10.67
C LEU A 172 -25.34 16.84 12.15
N ASN A 173 -26.08 16.17 13.02
CA ASN A 173 -25.74 16.02 14.42
C ASN A 173 -25.40 14.58 14.74
N ARG A 174 -24.30 14.39 15.46
CA ARG A 174 -23.92 13.07 15.98
C ARG A 174 -24.91 12.63 17.04
N THR A 175 -25.59 11.53 16.79
CA THR A 175 -26.61 10.98 17.70
C THR A 175 -26.10 9.80 18.51
N GLY A 176 -25.01 9.14 18.05
CA GLY A 176 -24.42 8.01 18.75
C GLY A 176 -23.08 7.61 18.18
N VAL A 177 -22.49 6.56 18.75
CA VAL A 177 -21.28 5.90 18.27
C VAL A 177 -21.68 4.54 17.72
N LEU A 178 -21.37 4.25 16.46
CA LEU A 178 -21.51 2.93 15.86
C LEU A 178 -20.39 1.99 16.28
N GLY A 179 -19.17 2.50 16.26
CA GLY A 179 -17.99 1.74 16.63
C GLY A 179 -16.70 2.50 16.42
N THR A 180 -15.60 1.79 16.64
CA THR A 180 -14.25 2.33 16.46
C THR A 180 -13.45 1.38 15.57
N VAL A 181 -12.88 1.91 14.49
CA VAL A 181 -12.00 1.20 13.56
C VAL A 181 -10.55 1.47 13.91
N TYR A 182 -9.77 0.42 13.96
CA TYR A 182 -8.34 0.46 14.22
C TYR A 182 -7.59 -0.03 12.98
N THR A 183 -6.69 0.78 12.48
CA THR A 183 -5.84 0.44 11.33
C THR A 183 -4.37 0.61 11.71
N GLU A 184 -3.54 -0.38 11.39
CA GLU A 184 -2.10 -0.26 11.46
C GLU A 184 -1.51 -0.45 10.06
N GLN A 185 -0.74 0.54 9.61
CA GLN A 185 -0.02 0.52 8.35
C GLN A 185 1.45 0.88 8.58
N GLY A 186 2.31 0.39 7.68
CA GLY A 186 3.73 0.65 7.82
C GLY A 186 4.48 -0.49 8.49
N GLY A 187 5.77 -0.32 8.70
CA GLY A 187 6.56 -1.41 9.19
C GLY A 187 7.96 -1.06 9.64
N THR A 188 8.77 -2.09 9.79
CA THR A 188 10.17 -1.96 10.17
C THR A 188 11.04 -2.64 9.14
N SER A 189 12.08 -1.95 8.69
CA SER A 189 13.03 -2.44 7.70
C SER A 189 14.45 -2.33 8.21
N HIS A 190 15.25 -3.35 7.92
CA HIS A 190 16.66 -3.43 8.27
C HIS A 190 17.45 -3.81 7.02
N ALA A 191 18.55 -3.14 6.78
CA ALA A 191 19.50 -3.45 5.72
C ALA A 191 20.91 -3.42 6.26
N LEU A 192 21.65 -4.48 6.03
CA LEU A 192 23.07 -4.59 6.34
C LEU A 192 23.82 -4.72 5.03
N LYS A 193 24.73 -3.79 4.76
CA LYS A 193 25.55 -3.78 3.56
C LYS A 193 27.03 -3.78 3.94
N TYR A 194 27.77 -4.70 3.35
CA TYR A 194 29.21 -4.72 3.35
C TYR A 194 29.74 -4.20 2.03
N THR A 195 30.81 -3.42 2.05
CA THR A 195 31.57 -3.00 0.88
C THR A 195 33.06 -3.18 1.17
N GLY A 196 33.75 -3.96 0.34
CA GLY A 196 35.18 -4.17 0.40
C GLY A 196 35.86 -3.69 -0.89
N TYR A 197 36.77 -2.73 -0.77
CA TYR A 197 37.64 -2.27 -1.83
C TYR A 197 38.88 -3.17 -1.84
N LEU A 198 38.78 -4.31 -2.52
CA LEU A 198 39.80 -5.40 -2.47
C LEU A 198 41.06 -5.06 -3.25
N SER A 199 40.95 -4.12 -4.20
CA SER A 199 42.07 -3.44 -4.87
C SER A 199 41.56 -2.12 -5.45
N ASP A 200 42.48 -1.32 -6.03
CA ASP A 200 42.14 -0.05 -6.70
C ASP A 200 41.11 -0.23 -7.84
N SER A 201 41.04 -1.43 -8.41
CA SER A 201 40.18 -1.77 -9.55
C SER A 201 39.04 -2.73 -9.23
N PHE A 202 38.97 -3.27 -8.00
CA PHE A 202 38.02 -4.34 -7.69
C PHE A 202 37.28 -4.09 -6.36
N THR A 203 35.97 -3.94 -6.46
CA THR A 203 35.07 -3.73 -5.31
C THR A 203 34.06 -4.86 -5.21
N LEU A 204 33.89 -5.41 -4.01
CA LEU A 204 32.85 -6.38 -3.67
C LEU A 204 31.85 -5.73 -2.73
N SER A 205 30.57 -5.85 -3.03
CA SER A 205 29.47 -5.44 -2.14
C SER A 205 28.54 -6.61 -1.88
N ALA A 206 28.07 -6.73 -0.64
CA ALA A 206 27.04 -7.69 -0.26
C ALA A 206 25.97 -6.98 0.58
N LEU A 207 24.69 -7.21 0.28
CA LEU A 207 23.55 -6.62 1.00
C LEU A 207 22.62 -7.72 1.46
N PHE A 208 22.21 -7.63 2.72
CA PHE A 208 21.10 -8.38 3.28
C PHE A 208 20.05 -7.41 3.79
N GLY A 209 18.79 -7.60 3.34
CA GLY A 209 17.65 -6.77 3.73
C GLY A 209 16.51 -7.62 4.29
N ARG A 210 15.83 -7.08 5.30
CA ARG A 210 14.57 -7.63 5.80
C ARG A 210 13.62 -6.50 6.12
N GLY A 211 12.41 -6.58 5.56
CA GLY A 211 11.29 -5.67 5.86
C GLY A 211 10.08 -6.46 6.34
N LYS A 212 9.36 -5.89 7.28
CA LYS A 212 8.02 -6.34 7.68
C LYS A 212 7.09 -5.14 7.63
N PHE A 213 5.94 -5.30 7.02
CA PHE A 213 4.95 -4.25 6.82
C PHE A 213 3.57 -4.74 7.27
N SER A 214 2.87 -3.97 8.09
CA SER A 214 1.52 -4.27 8.57
C SER A 214 0.47 -3.55 7.72
N ARG A 215 -0.67 -4.20 7.51
CA ARG A 215 -1.89 -3.65 6.89
C ARG A 215 -3.12 -4.10 7.67
N SER A 216 -2.99 -4.24 8.97
CA SER A 216 -4.06 -4.75 9.80
C SER A 216 -5.22 -3.75 9.91
N ILE A 217 -6.44 -4.27 9.93
CA ILE A 217 -7.65 -3.51 10.20
C ILE A 217 -8.63 -4.38 10.98
N TYR A 218 -9.23 -3.82 12.02
CA TYR A 218 -10.33 -4.42 12.76
C TYR A 218 -11.20 -3.34 13.38
N GLY A 219 -12.41 -3.69 13.74
CA GLY A 219 -13.35 -2.80 14.41
C GLY A 219 -13.76 -3.29 15.79
N ILE A 220 -14.25 -2.38 16.62
CA ILE A 220 -14.94 -2.68 17.88
C ILE A 220 -16.26 -1.90 17.83
N SER A 221 -17.38 -2.61 17.77
CA SER A 221 -18.71 -1.99 17.77
C SER A 221 -19.04 -1.34 19.12
N ALA A 222 -20.09 -0.49 19.15
CA ALA A 222 -20.49 0.22 20.36
C ALA A 222 -20.79 -0.70 21.55
N ASN A 223 -21.26 -1.92 21.31
CA ASN A 223 -21.50 -2.93 22.34
C ASN A 223 -20.24 -3.69 22.79
N GLY A 224 -19.07 -3.36 22.26
CA GLY A 224 -17.78 -3.99 22.56
C GLY A 224 -17.46 -5.23 21.74
N THR A 225 -18.29 -5.63 20.78
CA THR A 225 -18.02 -6.77 19.93
C THR A 225 -16.89 -6.43 18.94
N ARG A 226 -15.89 -7.32 18.85
CA ARG A 226 -14.79 -7.17 17.91
C ARG A 226 -15.20 -7.71 16.53
N GLN A 227 -14.98 -6.91 15.51
CA GLN A 227 -15.22 -7.21 14.11
C GLN A 227 -13.87 -7.35 13.39
N GLU A 228 -13.58 -8.53 12.87
CA GLU A 228 -12.36 -8.83 12.13
C GLU A 228 -12.56 -10.00 11.17
N TRP A 229 -11.72 -10.07 10.14
CA TRP A 229 -11.74 -11.17 9.20
C TRP A 229 -10.65 -12.20 9.55
N SER A 230 -11.04 -13.45 9.71
CA SER A 230 -10.11 -14.55 10.04
C SER A 230 -9.22 -14.97 8.86
N GLY A 231 -9.66 -14.70 7.62
CA GLY A 231 -9.04 -15.22 6.40
C GLY A 231 -9.52 -16.61 5.99
N ASP A 232 -10.42 -17.23 6.75
CA ASP A 232 -11.03 -18.51 6.42
C ASP A 232 -12.37 -18.29 5.71
N ILE A 233 -12.42 -18.54 4.40
CA ILE A 233 -13.63 -18.36 3.60
C ILE A 233 -14.79 -19.27 4.02
N ASN A 234 -14.53 -20.37 4.73
CA ASN A 234 -15.52 -21.29 5.26
C ASN A 234 -15.99 -20.92 6.67
N ALA A 235 -15.38 -19.88 7.28
CA ALA A 235 -15.84 -19.41 8.57
C ALA A 235 -17.30 -18.94 8.50
N PRO A 236 -18.14 -19.32 9.47
CA PRO A 236 -19.53 -18.88 9.51
C PRO A 236 -19.59 -17.35 9.64
N ASP A 237 -20.66 -16.76 9.09
CA ASP A 237 -20.96 -15.35 9.26
C ASP A 237 -21.34 -15.11 10.73
N THR A 238 -20.59 -14.27 11.42
CA THR A 238 -20.69 -14.09 12.88
C THR A 238 -21.26 -12.74 13.27
N GLY A 239 -21.58 -11.92 12.29
CA GLY A 239 -21.97 -10.54 12.53
C GLY A 239 -23.40 -10.21 12.10
N CYS A 240 -23.79 -9.00 12.45
CA CYS A 240 -24.91 -8.31 11.88
C CYS A 240 -24.59 -7.94 10.43
N PRO A 241 -25.44 -8.24 9.43
CA PRO A 241 -25.13 -7.95 8.03
C PRO A 241 -25.11 -6.46 7.75
N VAL A 242 -24.41 -6.07 6.71
CA VAL A 242 -24.53 -4.74 6.11
C VAL A 242 -25.89 -4.64 5.40
N ILE A 243 -26.62 -3.56 5.66
CA ILE A 243 -27.92 -3.29 5.05
C ILE A 243 -27.84 -2.03 4.22
N VAL A 244 -28.20 -2.12 2.95
CA VAL A 244 -28.36 -0.99 2.04
C VAL A 244 -29.80 -0.97 1.56
N ASP A 245 -30.57 0.06 1.93
CA ASP A 245 -31.96 0.20 1.53
C ASP A 245 -32.07 1.25 0.41
N GLN A 246 -32.36 0.80 -0.79
CA GLN A 246 -32.51 1.65 -1.98
C GLN A 246 -33.97 1.72 -2.46
N ARG A 247 -34.91 1.14 -1.73
CA ARG A 247 -36.31 1.04 -2.18
C ARG A 247 -36.94 2.38 -2.50
N ASN A 248 -36.61 3.41 -1.80
CA ASN A 248 -37.17 4.73 -2.04
C ASN A 248 -36.23 5.70 -2.74
N SER A 249 -34.95 5.35 -2.94
CA SER A 249 -33.95 6.26 -3.49
C SER A 249 -34.11 6.51 -4.97
N THR A 250 -34.56 5.51 -5.73
CA THR A 250 -34.81 5.61 -7.17
C THR A 250 -36.15 6.27 -7.49
N LEU A 251 -37.19 5.99 -6.72
CA LEU A 251 -38.55 6.38 -6.98
C LEU A 251 -38.91 7.76 -6.40
N LEU A 252 -38.32 8.15 -5.27
CA LEU A 252 -38.67 9.38 -4.55
C LEU A 252 -37.51 10.36 -4.42
N GLY A 253 -36.33 10.06 -4.99
CA GLY A 253 -35.12 10.84 -4.75
C GLY A 253 -34.63 10.77 -3.29
N ALA A 254 -35.14 9.81 -2.54
CA ALA A 254 -34.70 9.57 -1.17
C ALA A 254 -33.36 8.82 -1.17
N THR A 255 -32.56 9.08 -0.19
CA THR A 255 -31.24 8.49 -0.06
C THR A 255 -31.28 7.10 0.57
N PRO A 256 -30.43 6.17 0.15
CA PRO A 256 -30.32 4.87 0.78
C PRO A 256 -30.01 5.02 2.27
N SER A 257 -30.81 4.41 3.13
CA SER A 257 -30.48 4.34 4.55
C SER A 257 -29.62 3.10 4.82
N ILE A 258 -28.44 3.30 5.36
CA ILE A 258 -27.59 2.20 5.84
C ILE A 258 -28.12 1.81 7.23
N ARG A 259 -28.50 0.56 7.37
CA ARG A 259 -28.94 -0.05 8.63
C ARG A 259 -28.08 -1.26 8.93
N GLY A 260 -28.23 -1.82 10.13
CA GLY A 260 -27.44 -2.97 10.54
C GLY A 260 -26.23 -2.57 11.36
N CYS A 261 -25.17 -3.35 11.26
CA CYS A 261 -23.98 -3.18 12.10
C CYS A 261 -22.79 -2.57 11.35
N ASP A 262 -22.99 -2.12 10.13
CA ASP A 262 -21.92 -1.54 9.32
C ASP A 262 -21.43 -0.22 9.93
N PHE A 263 -20.20 -0.21 10.39
CA PHE A 263 -19.50 0.99 10.85
C PHE A 263 -18.09 1.11 10.28
N ILE A 264 -17.59 0.06 9.61
CA ILE A 264 -16.28 0.09 8.95
C ILE A 264 -16.39 0.68 7.55
N GLY A 265 -17.57 0.61 6.96
CA GLY A 265 -17.85 1.20 5.65
C GLY A 265 -17.26 0.39 4.50
N GLY A 266 -17.39 -0.95 4.53
CA GLY A 266 -16.96 -1.78 3.42
C GLY A 266 -16.42 -3.14 3.80
N THR A 267 -15.13 -3.38 3.55
CA THR A 267 -14.50 -4.69 3.70
C THR A 267 -13.61 -4.73 4.95
N LEU A 268 -13.89 -5.67 5.83
CA LEU A 268 -13.00 -6.04 6.92
C LEU A 268 -11.71 -6.64 6.36
N GLY A 269 -10.57 -6.16 6.84
CA GLY A 269 -9.29 -6.82 6.60
C GLY A 269 -8.93 -7.80 7.70
N ARG A 270 -7.83 -8.50 7.48
CA ARG A 270 -7.27 -9.41 8.49
C ARG A 270 -6.47 -8.62 9.53
N PRO A 271 -6.55 -8.95 10.82
CA PRO A 271 -5.73 -8.32 11.86
C PRO A 271 -4.25 -8.69 11.75
N ASP A 272 -3.92 -9.81 11.07
CA ASP A 272 -2.56 -10.27 10.78
C ASP A 272 -2.09 -9.92 9.37
N ALA A 273 -2.88 -9.13 8.62
CA ALA A 273 -2.50 -8.73 7.25
C ALA A 273 -1.19 -7.96 7.24
N GLY A 274 -0.31 -8.37 6.34
CA GLY A 274 0.99 -7.74 6.23
C GLY A 274 1.90 -8.43 5.23
N ASP A 275 3.02 -7.78 4.97
CA ASP A 275 4.02 -8.24 4.03
C ASP A 275 5.34 -8.47 4.75
N THR A 276 6.07 -9.49 4.32
CA THR A 276 7.45 -9.70 4.71
C THR A 276 8.30 -9.79 3.47
N ARG A 277 9.40 -9.06 3.45
CA ARG A 277 10.38 -9.09 2.37
C ARG A 277 11.74 -9.48 2.92
N ARG A 278 12.43 -10.38 2.22
CA ARG A 278 13.82 -10.74 2.50
C ARG A 278 14.60 -10.59 1.19
N GLN A 279 15.69 -9.85 1.25
CA GLN A 279 16.54 -9.59 0.10
C GLN A 279 17.98 -9.96 0.42
N PHE A 280 18.63 -10.58 -0.55
CA PHE A 280 20.08 -10.82 -0.56
C PHE A 280 20.61 -10.39 -1.92
N ARG A 281 21.70 -9.62 -1.92
CA ARG A 281 22.35 -9.16 -3.14
C ARG A 281 23.85 -9.15 -2.99
N VAL A 282 24.56 -9.55 -4.04
CA VAL A 282 25.99 -9.44 -4.16
C VAL A 282 26.32 -8.76 -5.48
N ASP A 283 27.20 -7.78 -5.42
CA ASP A 283 27.69 -7.01 -6.57
C ASP A 283 29.21 -7.05 -6.60
N VAL A 284 29.77 -7.16 -7.77
CA VAL A 284 31.19 -6.99 -8.06
C VAL A 284 31.33 -5.89 -9.10
N ASP A 285 32.12 -4.89 -8.78
CA ASP A 285 32.56 -3.83 -9.68
C ASP A 285 34.04 -4.05 -10.01
N TRP A 286 34.37 -4.09 -11.29
CA TRP A 286 35.72 -4.33 -11.78
C TRP A 286 36.11 -3.36 -12.88
N GLN A 287 37.10 -2.50 -12.61
CA GLN A 287 37.67 -1.58 -13.60
C GLN A 287 38.79 -2.27 -14.39
N LEU A 288 38.59 -2.38 -15.68
CA LEU A 288 39.57 -2.96 -16.63
C LEU A 288 39.89 -1.95 -17.73
N GLY A 289 40.91 -1.12 -17.52
CA GLY A 289 41.21 -0.02 -18.43
C GLY A 289 40.01 0.91 -18.62
N ASP A 290 39.51 1.02 -19.86
CA ASP A 290 38.38 1.88 -20.19
C ASP A 290 37.01 1.21 -19.97
N HIS A 291 36.97 -0.04 -19.46
CA HIS A 291 35.78 -0.80 -19.16
C HIS A 291 35.50 -0.82 -17.67
N GLN A 292 34.27 -0.48 -17.28
CA GLN A 292 33.73 -0.66 -15.92
C GLN A 292 32.73 -1.80 -15.97
N LEU A 293 33.18 -2.99 -15.62
CA LEU A 293 32.35 -4.18 -15.53
C LEU A 293 31.65 -4.22 -14.18
N ARG A 294 30.34 -4.52 -14.19
CA ARG A 294 29.60 -4.87 -13.00
C ARG A 294 28.83 -6.16 -13.24
N PHE A 295 28.88 -7.05 -12.29
CA PHE A 295 28.07 -8.26 -12.30
C PHE A 295 27.58 -8.59 -10.90
N GLY A 296 26.44 -9.26 -10.83
CA GLY A 296 25.87 -9.55 -9.51
C GLY A 296 24.75 -10.57 -9.55
N TYR A 297 24.35 -10.90 -8.34
CA TYR A 297 23.23 -11.77 -8.02
C TYR A 297 22.27 -11.05 -7.08
N ASP A 298 20.98 -11.10 -7.38
CA ASP A 298 19.90 -10.50 -6.58
C ASP A 298 18.85 -11.58 -6.32
N ALA A 299 18.54 -11.83 -5.05
CA ALA A 299 17.49 -12.73 -4.63
C ALA A 299 16.53 -11.99 -3.68
N ASP A 300 15.23 -12.14 -3.93
CA ASP A 300 14.19 -11.51 -3.16
C ASP A 300 13.06 -12.51 -2.93
N ARG A 301 12.62 -12.61 -1.68
CA ARG A 301 11.42 -13.34 -1.31
C ARG A 301 10.44 -12.39 -0.65
N PHE A 302 9.25 -12.34 -1.20
CA PHE A 302 8.13 -11.55 -0.73
C PHE A 302 7.00 -12.49 -0.32
N THR A 303 6.53 -12.36 0.94
CA THR A 303 5.37 -13.08 1.47
C THR A 303 4.32 -12.07 1.84
N SER A 304 3.10 -12.25 1.36
CA SER A 304 1.95 -11.40 1.66
C SER A 304 0.85 -12.20 2.33
N VAL A 305 0.45 -11.76 3.52
CA VAL A 305 -0.76 -12.22 4.21
C VAL A 305 -1.84 -11.17 3.95
N ALA A 306 -2.89 -11.55 3.23
CA ALA A 306 -3.94 -10.63 2.83
C ALA A 306 -5.30 -11.30 2.82
N GLY A 307 -6.33 -10.51 2.65
CA GLY A 307 -7.70 -10.95 2.52
C GLY A 307 -8.66 -9.94 3.12
N GLY A 308 -9.93 -10.12 2.81
CA GLY A 308 -11.01 -9.30 3.32
C GLY A 308 -12.36 -10.00 3.19
N ALA A 309 -13.31 -9.53 3.96
CA ALA A 309 -14.71 -9.94 3.86
C ALA A 309 -15.60 -8.72 4.11
N ILE A 310 -16.83 -8.77 3.60
CA ILE A 310 -17.84 -7.81 4.00
C ILE A 310 -18.05 -7.91 5.50
N GLU A 311 -18.27 -6.79 6.17
CA GLU A 311 -18.64 -6.76 7.58
C GLU A 311 -19.90 -7.62 7.80
N GLY A 312 -19.90 -8.48 8.82
CA GLY A 312 -20.97 -9.46 9.03
C GLY A 312 -21.07 -10.56 7.97
N GLY A 313 -20.13 -10.60 6.99
CA GLY A 313 -20.04 -11.63 5.96
C GLY A 313 -20.86 -11.38 4.71
N GLN A 314 -21.87 -10.51 4.75
CA GLN A 314 -22.81 -10.31 3.64
C GLN A 314 -23.47 -8.91 3.67
N VAL A 315 -23.92 -8.49 2.49
CA VAL A 315 -24.77 -7.30 2.32
C VAL A 315 -26.16 -7.75 1.86
N TRP A 316 -27.18 -7.11 2.41
CA TRP A 316 -28.54 -7.15 1.89
C TRP A 316 -28.88 -5.79 1.27
N ASN A 317 -28.98 -5.77 -0.06
CA ASN A 317 -29.39 -4.58 -0.80
C ASN A 317 -30.88 -4.69 -1.14
N TYR A 318 -31.68 -3.87 -0.48
CA TYR A 318 -33.12 -3.77 -0.78
C TYR A 318 -33.33 -2.85 -1.97
N ALA A 319 -34.17 -3.27 -2.90
CA ALA A 319 -34.51 -2.53 -4.11
C ALA A 319 -35.96 -2.79 -4.51
N THR A 320 -36.51 -1.90 -5.34
CA THR A 320 -37.83 -2.03 -5.92
C THR A 320 -37.68 -2.10 -7.45
N ILE A 321 -38.39 -3.03 -8.09
CA ILE A 321 -38.58 -3.02 -9.53
C ILE A 321 -39.90 -2.31 -9.78
N ASP A 322 -39.87 -1.27 -10.59
CA ASP A 322 -41.01 -0.52 -11.10
C ASP A 322 -41.13 -0.83 -12.60
N PRO A 323 -42.05 -1.76 -13.00
CA PRO A 323 -42.16 -2.24 -14.37
C PRO A 323 -42.70 -1.21 -15.35
N ASP A 324 -43.53 -0.28 -14.92
CA ASP A 324 -44.19 0.70 -15.78
C ASP A 324 -43.65 2.16 -15.65
N GLY A 325 -42.73 2.37 -14.72
CA GLY A 325 -42.15 3.69 -14.44
C GLY A 325 -43.07 4.64 -13.66
N VAL A 326 -44.14 4.07 -13.02
CA VAL A 326 -45.08 4.83 -12.17
C VAL A 326 -44.83 4.49 -10.71
N PRO A 327 -44.16 5.35 -9.94
CA PRO A 327 -43.77 5.03 -8.58
C PRO A 327 -44.95 4.74 -7.63
N LEU A 328 -44.76 3.74 -6.76
CA LEU A 328 -45.65 3.39 -5.65
C LEU A 328 -47.06 2.95 -6.09
N ASN A 329 -47.12 2.12 -7.10
CA ASN A 329 -48.36 1.45 -7.53
C ASN A 329 -48.33 -0.04 -7.20
N ASP A 330 -49.42 -0.75 -7.55
CA ASP A 330 -49.64 -2.16 -7.17
C ASP A 330 -48.74 -3.16 -7.92
N ASP A 331 -48.01 -2.75 -8.96
CA ASP A 331 -47.10 -3.60 -9.73
C ASP A 331 -45.64 -3.43 -9.35
N ASP A 332 -45.32 -2.50 -8.44
CA ASP A 332 -44.01 -2.38 -7.82
C ASP A 332 -43.65 -3.62 -7.00
N LEU A 333 -42.51 -4.19 -7.25
CA LEU A 333 -42.06 -5.40 -6.60
C LEU A 333 -40.79 -5.16 -5.78
N ASP A 334 -40.92 -5.26 -4.47
CA ASP A 334 -39.78 -5.22 -3.55
C ASP A 334 -39.03 -6.55 -3.54
N PHE A 335 -37.72 -6.48 -3.63
CA PHE A 335 -36.82 -7.62 -3.54
C PHE A 335 -35.52 -7.23 -2.82
N VAL A 336 -34.73 -8.24 -2.49
CA VAL A 336 -33.42 -8.01 -1.85
C VAL A 336 -32.33 -8.81 -2.55
N VAL A 337 -31.20 -8.19 -2.75
CA VAL A 337 -30.00 -8.83 -3.30
C VAL A 337 -29.06 -9.16 -2.16
N ASN A 338 -28.78 -10.44 -1.96
CA ASN A 338 -27.70 -10.88 -1.08
C ASN A 338 -26.37 -10.83 -1.83
N VAL A 339 -25.38 -10.17 -1.29
CA VAL A 339 -24.01 -10.15 -1.81
C VAL A 339 -23.07 -10.69 -0.74
N VAL A 340 -22.32 -11.72 -1.08
CA VAL A 340 -21.27 -12.30 -0.23
C VAL A 340 -19.93 -12.02 -0.88
N PHE A 341 -19.00 -11.48 -0.09
CA PHE A 341 -17.61 -11.34 -0.51
C PHE A 341 -16.67 -11.75 0.62
N LYS A 342 -15.85 -12.74 0.36
CA LYS A 342 -14.82 -13.26 1.26
C LYS A 342 -13.62 -13.68 0.44
N ASN A 343 -12.44 -13.26 0.82
CA ASN A 343 -11.19 -13.79 0.25
C ASN A 343 -10.08 -13.81 1.31
N GLY A 344 -9.07 -14.63 1.09
CA GLY A 344 -7.91 -14.63 1.98
C GLY A 344 -6.89 -15.67 1.61
N ALA A 345 -5.63 -15.23 1.66
CA ALA A 345 -4.51 -16.12 1.42
C ALA A 345 -3.21 -15.60 2.02
N THR A 346 -2.27 -16.51 2.17
CA THR A 346 -0.84 -16.20 2.28
C THR A 346 -0.20 -16.58 0.96
N VAL A 347 0.40 -15.63 0.27
CA VAL A 347 1.01 -15.84 -1.05
C VAL A 347 2.48 -15.46 -1.03
N ASP A 348 3.28 -16.20 -1.79
CA ASP A 348 4.72 -15.97 -1.90
C ASP A 348 5.11 -15.58 -3.33
N VAL A 349 6.10 -14.71 -3.45
CA VAL A 349 6.79 -14.39 -4.70
C VAL A 349 8.28 -14.52 -4.47
N ASP A 350 8.87 -15.54 -5.06
CA ASP A 350 10.31 -15.73 -5.08
C ASP A 350 10.89 -15.19 -6.40
N GLN A 351 11.93 -14.36 -6.29
CA GLN A 351 12.63 -13.81 -7.42
C GLN A 351 14.13 -14.03 -7.29
N ARG A 352 14.77 -14.35 -8.41
CA ARG A 352 16.22 -14.43 -8.52
C ARG A 352 16.65 -13.78 -9.82
N ALA A 353 17.81 -13.14 -9.80
CA ALA A 353 18.38 -12.57 -11.00
C ALA A 353 19.89 -12.62 -10.99
N PHE A 354 20.46 -12.89 -12.15
CA PHE A 354 21.86 -12.63 -12.45
C PHE A 354 21.95 -11.48 -13.42
N TYR A 355 22.99 -10.68 -13.32
CA TYR A 355 23.23 -9.61 -14.27
C TYR A 355 24.71 -9.34 -14.46
N ILE A 356 25.01 -8.83 -15.65
CA ILE A 356 26.30 -8.31 -16.05
C ILE A 356 26.08 -7.03 -16.86
N GLU A 357 26.91 -6.04 -16.63
CA GLU A 357 26.92 -4.82 -17.43
C GLU A 357 28.33 -4.29 -17.62
N ASP A 358 28.54 -3.60 -18.72
CA ASP A 358 29.77 -2.90 -19.07
C ASP A 358 29.44 -1.43 -19.38
N ARG A 359 30.18 -0.54 -18.77
CA ARG A 359 30.26 0.86 -19.12
C ARG A 359 31.63 1.11 -19.74
N TRP A 360 31.65 1.20 -21.06
CA TRP A 360 32.86 1.34 -21.84
C TRP A 360 33.07 2.80 -22.27
N GLN A 361 34.16 3.41 -21.80
CA GLN A 361 34.61 4.72 -22.26
C GLN A 361 35.32 4.55 -23.61
N VAL A 362 34.53 4.54 -24.73
CA VAL A 362 35.01 4.28 -26.10
C VAL A 362 36.02 5.33 -26.56
N THR A 363 35.73 6.59 -26.18
CA THR A 363 36.63 7.75 -26.34
C THR A 363 36.43 8.69 -25.13
N PRO A 364 37.29 9.68 -24.91
CA PRO A 364 37.09 10.65 -23.84
C PRO A 364 35.67 11.29 -23.83
N ASN A 365 34.99 11.37 -24.97
CA ASN A 365 33.71 12.02 -25.16
C ASN A 365 32.56 11.04 -25.39
N VAL A 366 32.80 9.73 -25.52
CA VAL A 366 31.76 8.73 -25.83
C VAL A 366 31.80 7.62 -24.82
N LEU A 367 30.69 7.46 -24.09
CA LEU A 367 30.41 6.33 -23.21
C LEU A 367 29.40 5.41 -23.88
N ALA A 368 29.73 4.13 -24.02
CA ALA A 368 28.79 3.07 -24.39
C ALA A 368 28.38 2.27 -23.15
N TYR A 369 27.17 1.74 -23.19
CA TYR A 369 26.64 0.87 -22.15
C TYR A 369 26.04 -0.38 -22.77
N ALA A 370 26.39 -1.54 -22.26
CA ALA A 370 25.77 -2.82 -22.57
C ALA A 370 25.50 -3.59 -21.29
N GLY A 371 24.31 -4.10 -21.13
CA GLY A 371 23.91 -4.87 -19.95
C GLY A 371 22.99 -6.02 -20.30
N LEU A 372 23.05 -7.07 -19.51
CA LEU A 372 22.19 -8.23 -19.60
C LEU A 372 21.74 -8.62 -18.20
N ARG A 373 20.42 -8.76 -18.04
CA ARG A 373 19.81 -9.26 -16.80
C ARG A 373 18.97 -10.49 -17.12
N TRP A 374 19.10 -11.50 -16.29
CA TRP A 374 18.36 -12.74 -16.39
C TRP A 374 17.56 -12.92 -15.12
N ASP A 375 16.24 -12.66 -15.21
CA ASP A 375 15.29 -12.78 -14.10
C ASP A 375 14.55 -14.12 -14.16
N SER A 376 14.29 -14.68 -12.98
CA SER A 376 13.32 -15.75 -12.76
C SER A 376 12.33 -15.36 -11.66
N PHE A 377 11.06 -15.73 -11.83
CA PHE A 377 9.97 -15.45 -10.91
C PHE A 377 9.15 -16.71 -10.65
N ASP A 378 8.88 -16.99 -9.38
CA ASP A 378 7.97 -18.04 -8.95
C ASP A 378 6.92 -17.44 -8.04
N ASN A 379 5.67 -17.38 -8.54
CA ASN A 379 4.52 -16.86 -7.83
C ASN A 379 3.70 -18.03 -7.31
N ARG A 380 3.49 -18.10 -5.99
CA ARG A 380 2.78 -19.18 -5.32
C ARG A 380 1.44 -18.71 -4.77
N ASN A 381 0.42 -19.57 -4.91
CA ASN A 381 -0.92 -19.35 -4.39
C ASN A 381 -1.01 -19.59 -2.87
N GLY A 382 -2.24 -19.49 -2.33
CA GLY A 382 -2.52 -19.71 -0.90
C GLY A 382 -2.22 -21.12 -0.38
N ASN A 383 -2.13 -22.12 -1.27
CA ASN A 383 -1.78 -23.50 -0.96
C ASN A 383 -0.25 -23.75 -1.05
N GLY A 384 0.53 -22.73 -1.43
CA GLY A 384 1.96 -22.85 -1.67
C GLY A 384 2.33 -23.43 -3.03
N GLU A 385 1.36 -23.63 -3.94
CA GLU A 385 1.57 -24.13 -5.28
C GLU A 385 1.98 -23.00 -6.23
N SER A 386 2.90 -23.31 -7.14
CA SER A 386 3.30 -22.36 -8.18
C SER A 386 2.19 -22.23 -9.22
N TYR A 387 1.60 -21.06 -9.36
CA TYR A 387 0.59 -20.76 -10.39
C TYR A 387 1.18 -19.98 -11.57
N ALA A 388 2.34 -19.33 -11.39
CA ALA A 388 3.06 -18.65 -12.43
C ALA A 388 4.57 -18.73 -12.15
N SER A 389 5.25 -19.61 -12.88
CA SER A 389 6.71 -19.75 -12.85
C SER A 389 7.29 -19.34 -14.19
N ILE A 390 8.20 -18.39 -14.16
CA ILE A 390 8.86 -17.84 -15.34
C ILE A 390 10.37 -17.85 -15.08
N ASP A 391 11.07 -18.85 -15.64
CA ASP A 391 12.46 -19.10 -15.31
C ASP A 391 13.46 -18.39 -16.24
N ASN A 392 12.96 -17.65 -17.25
CA ASN A 392 13.82 -17.28 -18.38
C ASN A 392 13.50 -15.90 -18.95
N GLN A 393 13.54 -14.85 -18.10
CA GLN A 393 13.33 -13.48 -18.54
C GLN A 393 14.66 -12.79 -18.83
N LEU A 394 15.10 -12.87 -20.08
CA LEU A 394 16.30 -12.18 -20.53
C LEU A 394 16.00 -10.72 -20.86
N GLY A 395 16.70 -9.80 -20.22
CA GLY A 395 16.54 -8.35 -20.32
C GLY A 395 17.82 -7.67 -20.82
N PRO A 396 18.10 -7.65 -22.14
CA PRO A 396 19.21 -6.88 -22.69
C PRO A 396 18.94 -5.38 -22.56
N ARG A 397 19.99 -4.62 -22.33
CA ARG A 397 19.97 -3.16 -22.20
C ARG A 397 21.17 -2.56 -22.90
N LEU A 398 20.94 -1.55 -23.71
CA LEU A 398 21.96 -0.83 -24.45
C LEU A 398 21.79 0.68 -24.21
N GLY A 399 22.88 1.39 -24.23
CA GLY A 399 22.86 2.84 -24.10
C GLY A 399 24.14 3.48 -24.60
N PHE A 400 24.07 4.78 -24.86
CA PHE A 400 25.23 5.59 -25.13
C PHE A 400 25.04 7.02 -24.62
N ALA A 401 26.12 7.70 -24.36
CA ALA A 401 26.15 9.13 -24.10
C ALA A 401 27.37 9.70 -24.82
N TRP A 402 27.13 10.78 -25.59
CA TRP A 402 28.14 11.47 -26.37
C TRP A 402 28.16 12.95 -26.04
N ASP A 403 29.28 13.41 -25.52
CA ASP A 403 29.59 14.83 -25.45
C ASP A 403 30.12 15.29 -26.80
N VAL A 404 29.22 15.90 -27.62
CA VAL A 404 29.50 16.18 -29.03
C VAL A 404 30.67 17.12 -29.19
N LYS A 405 30.86 18.10 -28.30
CA LYS A 405 31.92 19.11 -28.36
C LYS A 405 33.08 18.85 -27.42
N GLY A 406 32.94 17.92 -26.47
CA GLY A 406 33.95 17.63 -25.47
C GLY A 406 34.09 18.67 -24.35
N ASP A 407 33.15 19.62 -24.27
CA ASP A 407 33.11 20.71 -23.29
C ASP A 407 31.86 20.67 -22.37
N ALA A 408 31.12 19.56 -22.42
CA ALA A 408 29.88 19.30 -21.72
C ALA A 408 28.72 20.25 -22.09
N SER A 409 28.86 21.08 -23.13
CA SER A 409 27.81 22.03 -23.56
C SER A 409 26.72 21.39 -24.41
N LEU A 410 26.98 20.24 -25.07
CA LEU A 410 26.03 19.51 -25.89
C LEU A 410 26.20 18.00 -25.69
N LYS A 411 25.22 17.40 -25.02
CA LYS A 411 25.19 15.96 -24.78
C LYS A 411 24.06 15.31 -25.59
N VAL A 412 24.39 14.28 -26.35
CA VAL A 412 23.43 13.40 -27.03
C VAL A 412 23.47 12.04 -26.33
N PHE A 413 22.33 11.47 -25.99
CA PHE A 413 22.26 10.16 -25.36
C PHE A 413 21.05 9.40 -25.85
N GLY A 414 21.11 8.08 -25.76
CA GLY A 414 20.01 7.18 -26.09
C GLY A 414 20.14 5.87 -25.32
N ASN A 415 19.01 5.22 -25.10
CA ASN A 415 18.98 3.90 -24.48
C ASN A 415 17.83 3.08 -25.04
N ALA A 416 18.00 1.74 -25.02
CA ALA A 416 16.98 0.76 -25.32
C ALA A 416 17.16 -0.45 -24.40
N GLY A 417 16.05 -1.06 -23.98
CA GLY A 417 16.13 -2.21 -23.10
C GLY A 417 14.81 -2.96 -22.95
N ARG A 418 14.94 -4.23 -22.57
CA ARG A 418 13.82 -5.07 -22.15
C ARG A 418 13.83 -5.21 -20.64
N TYR A 419 12.65 -5.01 -20.03
CA TYR A 419 12.47 -5.04 -18.60
C TYR A 419 11.38 -6.05 -18.24
N ALA A 420 11.52 -6.74 -17.11
CA ALA A 420 10.58 -7.73 -16.62
C ALA A 420 10.07 -7.34 -15.22
N LEU A 421 8.80 -7.67 -14.96
CA LEU A 421 8.16 -7.55 -13.65
C LEU A 421 7.61 -8.92 -13.24
N PRO A 422 7.71 -9.30 -11.96
CA PRO A 422 6.91 -10.40 -11.43
C PRO A 422 5.43 -10.03 -11.44
N LEU A 423 4.55 -11.02 -11.44
CA LEU A 423 3.15 -10.79 -11.11
C LEU A 423 3.06 -10.31 -9.66
N THR A 424 2.19 -9.34 -9.42
CA THR A 424 2.00 -8.81 -8.07
C THR A 424 1.27 -9.83 -7.19
N ALA A 425 1.55 -9.83 -5.89
CA ALA A 425 0.83 -10.67 -4.91
C ALA A 425 -0.69 -10.51 -4.97
N THR A 426 -1.18 -9.36 -5.42
CA THR A 426 -2.62 -9.10 -5.60
C THR A 426 -3.27 -9.98 -6.65
N VAL A 427 -2.55 -10.32 -7.72
CA VAL A 427 -3.07 -11.25 -8.74
C VAL A 427 -3.33 -12.61 -8.08
N ALA A 428 -2.41 -13.07 -7.23
CA ALA A 428 -2.58 -14.31 -6.47
C ALA A 428 -3.76 -14.25 -5.50
N ILE A 429 -3.89 -13.16 -4.74
CA ILE A 429 -4.96 -13.00 -3.74
C ILE A 429 -6.33 -12.96 -4.41
N ARG A 430 -6.44 -12.37 -5.59
CA ARG A 430 -7.72 -12.23 -6.30
C ARG A 430 -8.06 -13.39 -7.24
N GLY A 431 -7.07 -14.03 -7.82
CA GLY A 431 -7.28 -14.99 -8.89
C GLY A 431 -6.71 -16.38 -8.64
N ALA A 432 -5.76 -16.54 -7.69
CA ALA A 432 -5.14 -17.82 -7.38
C ALA A 432 -5.27 -18.20 -5.90
N SER A 433 -6.30 -17.68 -5.22
CA SER A 433 -6.59 -17.94 -3.80
C SER A 433 -8.06 -18.19 -3.61
N ALA A 434 -8.41 -18.92 -2.57
CA ALA A 434 -9.81 -19.18 -2.23
C ALA A 434 -10.58 -17.86 -2.04
N SER A 435 -11.63 -17.67 -2.81
CA SER A 435 -12.50 -16.51 -2.71
C SER A 435 -13.94 -16.86 -3.00
N ILE A 436 -14.86 -16.15 -2.36
CA ILE A 436 -16.29 -16.18 -2.65
C ILE A 436 -16.69 -14.75 -2.97
N PHE A 437 -17.19 -14.54 -4.17
CA PHE A 437 -17.86 -13.29 -4.53
C PHE A 437 -19.11 -13.68 -5.32
N SER A 438 -20.26 -13.64 -4.66
CA SER A 438 -21.52 -14.11 -5.23
C SER A 438 -22.65 -13.16 -4.91
N GLN A 439 -23.69 -13.22 -5.75
CA GLN A 439 -24.96 -12.56 -5.51
C GLN A 439 -26.12 -13.51 -5.78
N GLN A 440 -27.24 -13.27 -5.07
CA GLN A 440 -28.49 -13.98 -5.27
C GLN A 440 -29.65 -13.04 -4.91
N LEU A 441 -30.76 -13.13 -5.65
CA LEU A 441 -31.93 -12.31 -5.43
C LEU A 441 -33.01 -13.11 -4.68
N PHE A 442 -33.70 -12.43 -3.75
CA PHE A 442 -34.71 -13.03 -2.88
C PHE A 442 -35.95 -12.14 -2.83
N PHE A 443 -37.12 -12.78 -2.78
CA PHE A 443 -38.32 -12.17 -2.19
C PHE A 443 -38.25 -12.31 -0.67
N TYR A 444 -38.93 -11.45 0.06
CA TYR A 444 -38.95 -11.47 1.50
C TYR A 444 -40.32 -11.05 2.03
N ASP A 445 -40.68 -11.50 3.23
CA ASP A 445 -41.97 -11.22 3.86
C ASP A 445 -41.97 -9.89 4.65
N SER A 446 -40.86 -9.62 5.34
CA SER A 446 -40.68 -8.43 6.16
C SER A 446 -39.20 -8.16 6.46
N VAL A 447 -38.91 -7.03 7.11
CA VAL A 447 -37.58 -6.66 7.55
C VAL A 447 -37.50 -6.75 9.07
N ASP A 448 -36.48 -7.42 9.59
CA ASP A 448 -36.22 -7.45 11.02
C ASP A 448 -35.86 -6.03 11.53
N PRO A 449 -36.65 -5.43 12.42
CA PRO A 449 -36.43 -4.07 12.88
C PRO A 449 -35.13 -3.90 13.71
N ALA A 450 -34.58 -4.97 14.25
CA ALA A 450 -33.37 -4.95 15.06
C ALA A 450 -32.09 -5.00 14.21
N THR A 451 -32.09 -5.81 13.16
CA THR A 451 -30.91 -6.08 12.34
C THR A 451 -31.00 -5.53 10.93
N GLY A 452 -32.20 -5.19 10.46
CA GLY A 452 -32.46 -4.84 9.06
C GLY A 452 -32.39 -6.02 8.09
N ALA A 453 -32.17 -7.24 8.58
CA ALA A 453 -32.12 -8.43 7.73
C ALA A 453 -33.50 -8.82 7.21
N PRO A 454 -33.61 -9.43 6.01
CA PRO A 454 -34.89 -9.90 5.49
C PRO A 454 -35.39 -11.11 6.30
N VAL A 455 -36.67 -11.14 6.59
CA VAL A 455 -37.39 -12.27 7.20
C VAL A 455 -38.18 -12.98 6.14
N GLY A 456 -38.15 -14.31 6.12
CA GLY A 456 -38.85 -15.11 5.13
C GLY A 456 -38.21 -15.04 3.73
N ALA A 457 -36.90 -14.75 3.66
CA ALA A 457 -36.21 -14.62 2.38
C ALA A 457 -36.27 -15.92 1.55
N THR A 458 -36.84 -15.84 0.36
CA THR A 458 -36.96 -16.96 -0.57
C THR A 458 -36.26 -16.64 -1.88
N PRO A 459 -35.25 -17.43 -2.30
CA PRO A 459 -34.50 -17.14 -3.50
C PRO A 459 -35.38 -17.35 -4.76
N PHE A 460 -35.34 -16.40 -5.69
CA PHE A 460 -35.98 -16.54 -7.00
C PHE A 460 -35.00 -16.55 -8.17
N THR A 461 -33.70 -16.39 -7.88
CA THR A 461 -32.65 -16.62 -8.87
C THR A 461 -31.65 -17.65 -8.36
N PRO A 462 -30.90 -18.33 -9.24
CA PRO A 462 -29.74 -19.11 -8.85
C PRO A 462 -28.64 -18.18 -8.31
N ILE A 463 -27.70 -18.75 -7.55
CA ILE A 463 -26.48 -18.02 -7.14
C ILE A 463 -25.67 -17.67 -8.38
N THR A 464 -25.29 -16.40 -8.51
CA THR A 464 -24.37 -15.94 -9.54
C THR A 464 -23.04 -15.64 -8.91
N TYR A 465 -21.98 -16.29 -9.37
CA TYR A 465 -20.61 -16.00 -8.96
C TYR A 465 -20.06 -14.85 -9.79
N LEU A 466 -19.52 -13.85 -9.11
CA LEU A 466 -18.99 -12.61 -9.70
C LEU A 466 -17.46 -12.62 -9.79
N ASN A 467 -16.82 -13.62 -9.20
CA ASN A 467 -15.37 -13.79 -9.27
C ASN A 467 -14.99 -14.73 -10.43
N ASN A 468 -13.92 -14.37 -11.13
CA ASN A 468 -13.25 -15.28 -12.06
C ASN A 468 -12.15 -15.98 -11.29
N GLU A 469 -12.29 -17.28 -11.09
CA GLU A 469 -11.25 -18.12 -10.51
C GLU A 469 -10.25 -18.50 -11.61
N PHE A 470 -8.98 -18.33 -11.33
CA PHE A 470 -7.92 -18.89 -12.14
C PHE A 470 -7.51 -20.25 -11.56
N GLY A 471 -8.09 -21.30 -12.08
CA GLY A 471 -7.64 -22.67 -11.89
C GLY A 471 -8.37 -23.51 -10.95
#